data_1670b5590e750c10fb05ded32ff8cc3a
#
_entry.id   1670b5590e750c10fb05ded32ff8cc3a
#
_cell.length_a   1.000
_cell.length_b   1.000
_cell.length_c   1.000
_cell.angle_alpha   90.00
_cell.angle_beta   90.00
_cell.angle_gamma   90.00
#
_symmetry.space_group_name_H-M   'P 1'
#
loop_
_entity.id
_entity.type
_entity.pdbx_description
1 polymer ?
#
loop_
_entity_poly.entity_id
_entity_poly.type
_entity_poly.pdbx_seq_one_letter_code
_entity_poly.pdbx_strand_id
1 'polypeptide(L)'
;MVRANGAVSLRELARVVQTSEVTVRRDVRALEAEGLLDRRHGGAVLPGGFTRESGFPQKSHLATAEKTAIADLAANFVEEGEAIVVGAGTTTQELARRLARVPGLTVVTNSLLVAQALAHANRVEVVMTGGTLRGSNYALVGSGAEQSLQGLRVSRAFLSGSGLTAERGMSTSNMLSASVDRALVQAAAEVVVLADHTKLGTDTMFQTVPTDLITRLVTDEPPAHDDRAATELQALADQGVQIAVAGAPGGSAGAGGEGPPTARQQRRDVPVPGPRRQGPGLRSAAVGLGAEQAAGAERAERAARVADLRRR
;
A
#
# COMPACT_ATOMS: atom_id res chain seq x y z
N MET A 1 -3.64 -26.73 -5.97
CA MET A 1 -3.84 -25.46 -6.68
C MET A 1 -4.72 -24.50 -5.87
N VAL A 2 -6.01 -24.74 -5.68
CA VAL A 2 -6.86 -23.79 -4.91
C VAL A 2 -6.33 -23.52 -3.50
N ARG A 3 -5.80 -24.53 -2.80
CA ARG A 3 -5.14 -24.34 -1.49
C ARG A 3 -3.85 -23.52 -1.56
N ALA A 4 -3.11 -23.62 -2.66
CA ALA A 4 -1.85 -22.89 -2.82
C ALA A 4 -2.07 -21.44 -3.28
N ASN A 5 -3.04 -21.23 -4.18
CA ASN A 5 -3.24 -19.95 -4.86
C ASN A 5 -4.41 -19.13 -4.30
N GLY A 6 -5.20 -19.70 -3.34
CA GLY A 6 -6.37 -19.06 -2.77
C GLY A 6 -7.59 -19.05 -3.71
N ALA A 7 -7.38 -18.70 -4.98
CA ALA A 7 -8.38 -18.74 -6.04
C ALA A 7 -7.73 -19.26 -7.33
N VAL A 8 -8.50 -19.98 -8.16
CA VAL A 8 -8.04 -20.51 -9.45
C VAL A 8 -9.21 -20.50 -10.44
N SER A 9 -8.98 -20.06 -11.69
CA SER A 9 -10.00 -20.06 -12.73
C SER A 9 -10.33 -21.49 -13.18
N LEU A 10 -11.59 -21.72 -13.63
CA LEU A 10 -11.98 -23.02 -14.19
C LEU A 10 -11.12 -23.42 -15.39
N ARG A 11 -10.73 -22.44 -16.20
CA ARG A 11 -9.87 -22.63 -17.37
C ARG A 11 -8.47 -23.09 -16.98
N GLU A 12 -7.89 -22.47 -15.97
CA GLU A 12 -6.58 -22.85 -15.44
C GLU A 12 -6.60 -24.22 -14.80
N LEU A 13 -7.66 -24.54 -14.03
CA LEU A 13 -7.88 -25.89 -13.50
C LEU A 13 -7.97 -26.91 -14.64
N ALA A 14 -8.76 -26.62 -15.69
CA ALA A 14 -8.92 -27.49 -16.86
C ALA A 14 -7.59 -27.79 -17.54
N ARG A 15 -6.74 -26.76 -17.71
CA ARG A 15 -5.41 -26.91 -18.29
C ARG A 15 -4.49 -27.79 -17.45
N VAL A 16 -4.47 -27.59 -16.15
CA VAL A 16 -3.55 -28.32 -15.25
C VAL A 16 -3.98 -29.76 -15.05
N VAL A 17 -5.29 -30.02 -14.91
CA VAL A 17 -5.80 -31.40 -14.79
C VAL A 17 -6.05 -32.07 -16.15
N GLN A 18 -5.69 -31.40 -17.26
CA GLN A 18 -5.79 -31.86 -18.63
C GLN A 18 -7.20 -32.37 -19.01
N THR A 19 -8.23 -31.59 -18.62
CA THR A 19 -9.63 -31.94 -18.91
C THR A 19 -10.39 -30.71 -19.44
N SER A 20 -11.68 -30.92 -19.83
CA SER A 20 -12.50 -29.79 -20.30
C SER A 20 -12.97 -28.88 -19.16
N GLU A 21 -13.19 -27.57 -19.45
CA GLU A 21 -13.79 -26.66 -18.48
C GLU A 21 -15.18 -27.12 -18.00
N VAL A 22 -15.92 -27.86 -18.84
CA VAL A 22 -17.22 -28.41 -18.49
C VAL A 22 -17.06 -29.48 -17.40
N THR A 23 -16.06 -30.34 -17.51
CA THR A 23 -15.74 -31.36 -16.51
C THR A 23 -15.32 -30.69 -15.20
N VAL A 24 -14.38 -29.75 -15.25
CA VAL A 24 -13.92 -29.00 -14.07
C VAL A 24 -15.08 -28.25 -13.40
N ARG A 25 -15.98 -27.67 -14.18
CA ARG A 25 -17.16 -26.99 -13.64
C ARG A 25 -18.07 -27.94 -12.86
N ARG A 26 -18.21 -29.18 -13.33
CA ARG A 26 -18.97 -30.22 -12.63
C ARG A 26 -18.27 -30.65 -11.34
N ASP A 27 -16.96 -30.88 -11.41
CA ASP A 27 -16.16 -31.32 -10.26
C ASP A 27 -16.10 -30.22 -9.16
N VAL A 28 -15.94 -28.95 -9.55
CA VAL A 28 -15.99 -27.82 -8.63
C VAL A 28 -17.37 -27.70 -7.98
N ARG A 29 -18.48 -27.99 -8.69
CA ARG A 29 -19.82 -28.03 -8.08
C ARG A 29 -19.96 -29.16 -7.06
N ALA A 30 -19.40 -30.32 -7.34
CA ALA A 30 -19.41 -31.44 -6.38
C ALA A 30 -18.63 -31.08 -5.11
N LEU A 31 -17.43 -30.51 -5.25
CA LEU A 31 -16.62 -30.04 -4.12
C LEU A 31 -17.26 -28.86 -3.37
N GLU A 32 -18.01 -27.99 -4.05
CA GLU A 32 -18.82 -26.94 -3.42
C GLU A 32 -19.96 -27.53 -2.58
N ALA A 33 -20.64 -28.57 -3.08
CA ALA A 33 -21.69 -29.28 -2.35
C ALA A 33 -21.15 -29.99 -1.09
N GLU A 34 -19.90 -30.45 -1.13
CA GLU A 34 -19.19 -31.04 0.02
C GLU A 34 -18.58 -29.98 0.96
N GLY A 35 -18.74 -28.67 0.65
CA GLY A 35 -18.17 -27.57 1.44
C GLY A 35 -16.65 -27.46 1.37
N LEU A 36 -15.99 -28.10 0.41
CA LEU A 36 -14.54 -28.12 0.22
C LEU A 36 -14.03 -26.94 -0.61
N LEU A 37 -14.88 -26.36 -1.45
CA LEU A 37 -14.60 -25.20 -2.29
C LEU A 37 -15.85 -24.29 -2.33
N ASP A 38 -15.64 -22.99 -2.52
CA ASP A 38 -16.69 -22.05 -2.94
C ASP A 38 -16.48 -21.71 -4.42
N ARG A 39 -17.58 -21.69 -5.19
CA ARG A 39 -17.54 -21.27 -6.58
C ARG A 39 -17.71 -19.76 -6.68
N ARG A 40 -16.85 -19.12 -7.44
CA ARG A 40 -16.92 -17.69 -7.80
C ARG A 40 -16.99 -17.55 -9.32
N HIS A 41 -17.30 -16.34 -9.80
CA HIS A 41 -17.43 -16.03 -11.23
C HIS A 41 -16.25 -16.59 -12.02
N GLY A 42 -16.44 -17.70 -12.72
CA GLY A 42 -15.42 -18.35 -13.55
C GLY A 42 -14.30 -19.13 -12.83
N GLY A 43 -14.36 -19.32 -11.49
CA GLY A 43 -13.31 -20.00 -10.74
C GLY A 43 -13.78 -20.73 -9.48
N ALA A 44 -12.82 -21.29 -8.75
CA ALA A 44 -12.98 -21.95 -7.46
C ALA A 44 -12.08 -21.30 -6.41
N VAL A 45 -12.61 -21.11 -5.20
CA VAL A 45 -11.90 -20.58 -4.03
C VAL A 45 -12.09 -21.54 -2.85
N LEU A 46 -11.25 -21.45 -1.82
CA LEU A 46 -11.51 -22.17 -0.58
C LEU A 46 -12.71 -21.62 0.15
N PRO A 47 -13.47 -22.45 0.92
CA PRO A 47 -14.59 -21.99 1.74
C PRO A 47 -14.16 -20.87 2.67
N GLY A 48 -14.98 -19.81 2.78
CA GLY A 48 -14.64 -18.61 3.54
C GLY A 48 -13.82 -17.57 2.77
N GLY A 49 -13.78 -17.62 1.44
CA GLY A 49 -12.89 -16.93 0.52
C GLY A 49 -12.76 -15.41 0.65
N PHE A 50 -13.70 -14.66 1.27
CA PHE A 50 -13.50 -13.24 1.58
C PHE A 50 -12.72 -13.00 2.89
N THR A 51 -12.74 -13.95 3.80
CA THR A 51 -12.18 -13.79 5.16
C THR A 51 -10.83 -14.47 5.34
N ARG A 52 -10.44 -15.39 4.43
CA ARG A 52 -9.17 -16.09 4.57
C ARG A 52 -8.02 -15.27 4.02
N GLU A 53 -7.25 -14.72 4.93
CA GLU A 53 -5.96 -14.10 4.61
C GLU A 53 -4.92 -15.18 4.27
N SER A 54 -4.40 -15.17 3.05
CA SER A 54 -3.20 -15.94 2.74
C SER A 54 -2.03 -15.33 3.51
N GLY A 55 -1.36 -16.14 4.31
CA GLY A 55 -0.21 -15.70 5.10
C GLY A 55 0.96 -15.24 4.24
N PHE A 56 1.88 -14.48 4.85
CA PHE A 56 3.09 -13.99 4.17
C PHE A 56 3.89 -15.10 3.47
N PRO A 57 4.15 -16.29 4.08
CA PRO A 57 4.90 -17.36 3.42
C PRO A 57 4.27 -17.82 2.10
N GLN A 58 2.95 -17.87 2.03
CA GLN A 58 2.25 -18.24 0.80
C GLN A 58 2.36 -17.16 -0.26
N LYS A 59 2.14 -15.88 0.13
CA LYS A 59 2.21 -14.74 -0.78
C LYS A 59 3.62 -14.48 -1.30
N SER A 60 4.67 -14.75 -0.51
CA SER A 60 6.06 -14.50 -0.89
C SER A 60 6.56 -15.37 -2.05
N HIS A 61 5.97 -16.57 -2.21
CA HIS A 61 6.34 -17.50 -3.29
C HIS A 61 5.49 -17.35 -4.56
N LEU A 62 4.43 -16.53 -4.52
CA LEU A 62 3.57 -16.30 -5.67
C LEU A 62 4.04 -15.08 -6.46
N ALA A 63 4.05 -15.16 -7.78
CA ALA A 63 4.36 -14.06 -8.70
C ALA A 63 5.67 -13.32 -8.31
N THR A 64 6.74 -14.05 -7.98
CA THR A 64 7.98 -13.46 -7.46
C THR A 64 8.71 -12.63 -8.52
N ALA A 65 8.74 -13.10 -9.76
CA ALA A 65 9.35 -12.38 -10.87
C ALA A 65 8.60 -11.09 -11.19
N GLU A 66 7.27 -11.15 -11.21
CA GLU A 66 6.37 -10.02 -11.43
C GLU A 66 6.53 -8.97 -10.33
N LYS A 67 6.55 -9.37 -9.06
CA LYS A 67 6.79 -8.45 -7.93
C LYS A 67 8.16 -7.78 -7.99
N THR A 68 9.17 -8.52 -8.45
CA THR A 68 10.51 -7.99 -8.69
C THR A 68 10.48 -6.90 -9.76
N ALA A 69 9.85 -7.17 -10.91
CA ALA A 69 9.73 -6.22 -12.01
C ALA A 69 8.89 -4.98 -11.62
N ILE A 70 7.77 -5.20 -10.91
CA ILE A 70 6.94 -4.12 -10.35
C ILE A 70 7.76 -3.23 -9.40
N ALA A 71 8.54 -3.83 -8.51
CA ALA A 71 9.38 -3.11 -7.56
C ALA A 71 10.51 -2.32 -8.24
N ASP A 72 11.12 -2.88 -9.29
CA ASP A 72 12.14 -2.19 -10.09
C ASP A 72 11.56 -0.96 -10.79
N LEU A 73 10.37 -1.08 -11.39
CA LEU A 73 9.68 0.02 -12.02
C LEU A 73 9.23 1.08 -11.00
N ALA A 74 8.64 0.64 -9.88
CA ALA A 74 8.12 1.53 -8.83
C ALA A 74 9.23 2.36 -8.17
N ALA A 75 10.44 1.83 -8.04
CA ALA A 75 11.59 2.56 -7.49
C ALA A 75 11.97 3.79 -8.31
N ASN A 76 11.68 3.81 -9.63
CA ASN A 76 11.94 4.96 -10.50
C ASN A 76 11.02 6.17 -10.24
N PHE A 77 9.96 5.97 -9.47
CA PHE A 77 9.07 7.06 -9.04
C PHE A 77 9.49 7.72 -7.73
N VAL A 78 10.61 7.30 -7.12
CA VAL A 78 11.11 7.83 -5.85
C VAL A 78 12.35 8.66 -6.09
N GLU A 79 12.36 9.89 -5.58
CA GLU A 79 13.46 10.84 -5.73
C GLU A 79 14.34 10.89 -4.47
N GLU A 80 15.61 11.30 -4.64
CA GLU A 80 16.53 11.51 -3.53
C GLU A 80 15.98 12.57 -2.55
N GLY A 81 16.09 12.32 -1.25
CA GLY A 81 15.65 13.26 -0.21
C GLY A 81 14.15 13.25 0.08
N GLU A 82 13.40 12.36 -0.55
CA GLU A 82 11.95 12.31 -0.43
C GLU A 82 11.49 11.65 0.89
N ALA A 83 10.34 12.07 1.42
CA ALA A 83 9.65 11.39 2.50
C ALA A 83 8.45 10.63 1.92
N ILE A 84 8.40 9.32 2.15
CA ILE A 84 7.38 8.41 1.60
C ILE A 84 6.83 7.47 2.66
N VAL A 85 5.64 6.94 2.39
CA VAL A 85 5.07 5.81 3.13
C VAL A 85 5.22 4.53 2.31
N VAL A 86 5.61 3.44 2.94
CA VAL A 86 5.64 2.09 2.35
C VAL A 86 4.86 1.13 3.24
N GLY A 87 3.70 0.69 2.79
CA GLY A 87 2.82 -0.22 3.52
C GLY A 87 3.33 -1.66 3.58
N ALA A 88 2.67 -2.48 4.38
CA ALA A 88 3.02 -3.90 4.52
C ALA A 88 2.58 -4.72 3.29
N GLY A 89 3.49 -5.57 2.78
CA GLY A 89 3.22 -6.46 1.66
C GLY A 89 4.46 -7.12 1.11
N THR A 90 4.31 -8.18 0.34
CA THR A 90 5.44 -8.86 -0.32
C THR A 90 6.01 -8.03 -1.46
N THR A 91 5.17 -7.32 -2.23
CA THR A 91 5.60 -6.44 -3.32
C THR A 91 6.26 -5.17 -2.78
N THR A 92 5.72 -4.58 -1.71
CA THR A 92 6.32 -3.42 -1.05
C THR A 92 7.64 -3.75 -0.35
N GLN A 93 7.81 -4.98 0.14
CA GLN A 93 9.11 -5.45 0.63
C GLN A 93 10.15 -5.52 -0.50
N GLU A 94 9.76 -6.00 -1.69
CA GLU A 94 10.65 -5.98 -2.86
C GLU A 94 11.01 -4.55 -3.25
N LEU A 95 10.06 -3.61 -3.22
CA LEU A 95 10.35 -2.19 -3.42
C LEU A 95 11.37 -1.67 -2.39
N ALA A 96 11.19 -1.96 -1.11
CA ALA A 96 12.09 -1.51 -0.06
C ALA A 96 13.56 -1.91 -0.31
N ARG A 97 13.81 -3.10 -0.86
CA ARG A 97 15.17 -3.55 -1.23
C ARG A 97 15.82 -2.66 -2.30
N ARG A 98 15.03 -2.07 -3.21
CA ARG A 98 15.50 -1.12 -4.24
C ARG A 98 15.73 0.26 -3.63
N LEU A 99 14.82 0.69 -2.78
CA LEU A 99 14.90 1.98 -2.09
C LEU A 99 16.13 2.10 -1.18
N ALA A 100 16.70 1.00 -0.70
CA ALA A 100 17.94 0.99 0.06
C ALA A 100 19.12 1.69 -0.67
N ARG A 101 19.04 1.88 -1.99
CA ARG A 101 20.04 2.54 -2.83
C ARG A 101 19.74 4.01 -3.10
N VAL A 102 18.55 4.50 -2.77
CA VAL A 102 18.15 5.90 -2.99
C VAL A 102 18.55 6.71 -1.76
N PRO A 103 19.45 7.70 -1.89
CA PRO A 103 19.97 8.39 -0.73
C PRO A 103 19.02 9.44 -0.17
N GLY A 104 19.11 9.68 1.14
CA GLY A 104 18.40 10.77 1.82
C GLY A 104 16.92 10.51 2.04
N LEU A 105 16.40 9.29 1.78
CA LEU A 105 14.99 8.98 1.99
C LEU A 105 14.61 8.97 3.48
N THR A 106 13.37 9.42 3.77
CA THR A 106 12.65 9.09 5.00
C THR A 106 11.49 8.14 4.64
N VAL A 107 11.56 6.91 5.12
CA VAL A 107 10.54 5.89 4.86
C VAL A 107 9.72 5.63 6.13
N VAL A 108 8.44 6.01 6.11
CA VAL A 108 7.48 5.66 7.16
C VAL A 108 6.81 4.34 6.80
N THR A 109 6.80 3.38 7.72
CA THR A 109 6.25 2.06 7.43
C THR A 109 5.56 1.40 8.63
N ASN A 110 4.50 0.66 8.35
CA ASN A 110 3.88 -0.26 9.29
C ASN A 110 4.35 -1.72 9.08
N SER A 111 5.42 -1.94 8.30
CA SER A 111 5.91 -3.28 7.96
C SER A 111 7.25 -3.58 8.62
N LEU A 112 7.29 -4.63 9.43
CA LEU A 112 8.56 -5.12 9.97
C LEU A 112 9.53 -5.54 8.87
N LEU A 113 9.03 -6.12 7.77
CA LEU A 113 9.86 -6.62 6.68
C LEU A 113 10.40 -5.51 5.77
N VAL A 114 9.64 -4.42 5.59
CA VAL A 114 10.14 -3.20 4.93
C VAL A 114 11.24 -2.58 5.77
N ALA A 115 11.02 -2.41 7.08
CA ALA A 115 12.03 -1.89 7.99
C ALA A 115 13.31 -2.75 7.99
N GLN A 116 13.16 -4.08 8.03
CA GLN A 116 14.29 -5.02 7.94
C GLN A 116 15.07 -4.88 6.62
N ALA A 117 14.37 -4.72 5.49
CA ALA A 117 15.01 -4.55 4.18
C ALA A 117 15.84 -3.26 4.09
N LEU A 118 15.47 -2.23 4.85
CA LEU A 118 16.14 -0.92 4.89
C LEU A 118 17.11 -0.76 6.07
N ALA A 119 17.14 -1.69 7.03
CA ALA A 119 17.91 -1.56 8.29
C ALA A 119 19.41 -1.32 8.10
N HIS A 120 19.98 -1.73 6.97
CA HIS A 120 21.40 -1.56 6.64
C HIS A 120 21.67 -0.47 5.58
N ALA A 121 20.64 0.29 5.19
CA ALA A 121 20.78 1.37 4.21
C ALA A 121 21.33 2.63 4.90
N ASN A 122 22.60 2.96 4.65
CA ASN A 122 23.33 4.01 5.37
C ASN A 122 22.77 5.44 5.20
N ARG A 123 21.86 5.68 4.24
CA ARG A 123 21.31 7.01 3.91
C ARG A 123 19.79 7.02 3.83
N VAL A 124 19.14 6.07 4.50
CA VAL A 124 17.67 5.98 4.59
C VAL A 124 17.28 6.02 6.06
N GLU A 125 16.44 6.96 6.43
CA GLU A 125 15.81 6.98 7.73
C GLU A 125 14.52 6.17 7.69
N VAL A 126 14.33 5.26 8.66
CA VAL A 126 13.14 4.42 8.75
C VAL A 126 12.36 4.74 10.01
N VAL A 127 11.13 5.20 9.83
CA VAL A 127 10.17 5.50 10.91
C VAL A 127 9.12 4.41 10.94
N MET A 128 9.05 3.65 12.03
CA MET A 128 8.01 2.63 12.21
C MET A 128 6.81 3.20 12.95
N THR A 129 5.60 2.87 12.47
CA THR A 129 4.35 3.37 13.07
C THR A 129 4.10 2.90 14.50
N GLY A 130 4.81 1.84 14.97
CA GLY A 130 4.42 1.18 16.21
C GLY A 130 3.09 0.41 16.08
N GLY A 131 2.50 0.03 17.22
CA GLY A 131 1.28 -0.77 17.26
C GLY A 131 1.54 -2.26 17.54
N THR A 132 0.56 -3.13 17.22
CA THR A 132 0.64 -4.58 17.45
C THR A 132 1.11 -5.30 16.19
N LEU A 133 2.15 -6.12 16.32
CA LEU A 133 2.66 -6.93 15.21
C LEU A 133 1.74 -8.11 14.92
N ARG A 134 1.20 -8.19 13.71
CA ARG A 134 0.47 -9.35 13.19
C ARG A 134 1.45 -10.35 12.56
N GLY A 135 1.47 -11.56 13.10
CA GLY A 135 2.35 -12.64 12.62
C GLY A 135 2.00 -13.16 11.21
N SER A 136 0.76 -12.96 10.73
CA SER A 136 0.33 -13.46 9.41
C SER A 136 0.96 -12.70 8.23
N ASN A 137 1.24 -11.41 8.39
CA ASN A 137 1.75 -10.54 7.32
C ASN A 137 2.87 -9.58 7.78
N TYR A 138 3.32 -9.70 9.03
CA TYR A 138 4.36 -8.87 9.65
C TYR A 138 4.03 -7.36 9.63
N ALA A 139 2.74 -7.02 9.64
CA ALA A 139 2.26 -5.65 9.71
C ALA A 139 2.03 -5.21 11.16
N LEU A 140 2.37 -3.97 11.46
CA LEU A 140 1.99 -3.27 12.68
C LEU A 140 0.58 -2.70 12.48
N VAL A 141 -0.33 -2.98 13.40
CA VAL A 141 -1.74 -2.59 13.30
C VAL A 141 -2.28 -2.07 14.65
N GLY A 142 -3.51 -1.55 14.61
CA GLY A 142 -4.23 -1.05 15.76
C GLY A 142 -4.09 0.45 15.95
N SER A 143 -4.79 0.99 16.95
CA SER A 143 -4.93 2.42 17.19
C SER A 143 -3.58 3.15 17.38
N GLY A 144 -2.59 2.50 17.98
CA GLY A 144 -1.25 3.07 18.12
C GLY A 144 -0.57 3.33 16.77
N ALA A 145 -0.73 2.41 15.79
CA ALA A 145 -0.22 2.59 14.44
C ALA A 145 -0.97 3.72 13.72
N GLU A 146 -2.30 3.76 13.84
CA GLU A 146 -3.13 4.78 13.21
C GLU A 146 -2.84 6.18 13.79
N GLN A 147 -2.70 6.29 15.11
CA GLN A 147 -2.40 7.56 15.80
C GLN A 147 -1.03 8.13 15.41
N SER A 148 -0.02 7.29 15.22
CA SER A 148 1.32 7.73 14.82
C SER A 148 1.36 8.37 13.42
N LEU A 149 0.36 8.09 12.60
CA LEU A 149 0.21 8.66 11.25
C LEU A 149 -0.58 9.97 11.22
N GLN A 150 -1.22 10.35 12.35
CA GLN A 150 -1.97 11.60 12.43
C GLN A 150 -1.06 12.81 12.28
N GLY A 151 -1.42 13.71 11.37
CA GLY A 151 -0.63 14.90 11.07
C GLY A 151 0.59 14.66 10.18
N LEU A 152 0.92 13.40 9.86
CA LEU A 152 1.97 13.09 8.89
C LEU A 152 1.55 13.60 7.50
N ARG A 153 2.54 14.14 6.75
CA ARG A 153 2.38 14.50 5.34
C ARG A 153 3.62 14.04 4.59
N VAL A 154 3.42 13.23 3.59
CA VAL A 154 4.47 12.70 2.69
C VAL A 154 4.06 12.90 1.24
N SER A 155 5.01 12.80 0.33
CA SER A 155 4.75 12.93 -1.11
C SER A 155 3.94 11.73 -1.63
N ARG A 156 4.35 10.50 -1.30
CA ARG A 156 3.76 9.27 -1.87
C ARG A 156 3.55 8.18 -0.83
N ALA A 157 2.47 7.42 -1.01
CA ALA A 157 2.25 6.15 -0.34
C ALA A 157 2.34 5.00 -1.36
N PHE A 158 3.22 4.04 -1.11
CA PHE A 158 3.31 2.79 -1.86
C PHE A 158 2.60 1.69 -1.08
N LEU A 159 1.53 1.16 -1.64
CA LEU A 159 0.67 0.18 -0.98
C LEU A 159 0.47 -1.06 -1.84
N SER A 160 0.25 -2.20 -1.20
CA SER A 160 -0.10 -3.46 -1.85
C SER A 160 -1.22 -4.16 -1.06
N GLY A 161 -2.13 -4.80 -1.77
CA GLY A 161 -3.32 -5.41 -1.18
C GLY A 161 -3.48 -6.90 -1.49
N SER A 162 -4.65 -7.42 -1.12
CA SER A 162 -5.05 -8.79 -1.45
C SER A 162 -5.84 -8.88 -2.74
N GLY A 163 -6.47 -7.80 -3.16
CA GLY A 163 -7.22 -7.67 -4.42
C GLY A 163 -7.32 -6.23 -4.87
N LEU A 164 -7.59 -6.04 -6.17
CA LEU A 164 -7.80 -4.75 -6.82
C LEU A 164 -8.86 -4.88 -7.89
N THR A 165 -9.90 -4.05 -7.82
CA THR A 165 -10.94 -3.92 -8.83
C THR A 165 -11.16 -2.46 -9.20
N ALA A 166 -11.63 -2.22 -10.43
CA ALA A 166 -11.99 -0.87 -10.85
C ALA A 166 -13.18 -0.31 -10.05
N GLU A 167 -14.13 -1.16 -9.66
CA GLU A 167 -15.30 -0.75 -8.89
C GLU A 167 -14.96 -0.29 -7.47
N ARG A 168 -14.08 -1.02 -6.76
CA ARG A 168 -13.84 -0.78 -5.34
C ARG A 168 -12.43 -0.33 -5.00
N GLY A 169 -11.50 -0.38 -5.96
CA GLY A 169 -10.10 -0.13 -5.70
C GLY A 169 -9.42 -1.28 -4.97
N MET A 170 -8.43 -0.97 -4.14
CA MET A 170 -7.64 -1.97 -3.42
C MET A 170 -8.37 -2.47 -2.16
N SER A 171 -8.24 -3.76 -1.88
CA SER A 171 -8.90 -4.42 -0.75
C SER A 171 -8.01 -5.42 -0.01
N THR A 172 -8.38 -5.71 1.25
CA THR A 172 -7.75 -6.71 2.11
C THR A 172 -8.79 -7.50 2.90
N SER A 173 -8.44 -8.70 3.37
CA SER A 173 -9.34 -9.55 4.16
C SER A 173 -9.35 -9.22 5.66
N ASN A 174 -8.52 -8.29 6.13
CA ASN A 174 -8.37 -7.99 7.55
C ASN A 174 -8.69 -6.52 7.87
N MET A 175 -9.60 -6.32 8.83
CA MET A 175 -10.08 -5.01 9.24
C MET A 175 -8.97 -4.12 9.85
N LEU A 176 -8.11 -4.69 10.71
CA LEU A 176 -7.05 -3.91 11.35
C LEU A 176 -5.99 -3.45 10.34
N SER A 177 -5.65 -4.30 9.36
CA SER A 177 -4.80 -3.90 8.24
C SER A 177 -5.46 -2.81 7.41
N ALA A 178 -6.75 -2.95 7.10
CA ALA A 178 -7.49 -1.95 6.33
C ALA A 178 -7.53 -0.58 7.02
N SER A 179 -7.68 -0.53 8.35
CA SER A 179 -7.67 0.73 9.10
C SER A 179 -6.33 1.45 8.97
N VAL A 180 -5.22 0.74 9.14
CA VAL A 180 -3.88 1.34 9.00
C VAL A 180 -3.60 1.73 7.56
N ASP A 181 -3.94 0.90 6.57
CA ASP A 181 -3.75 1.24 5.15
C ASP A 181 -4.49 2.54 4.78
N ARG A 182 -5.73 2.73 5.26
CA ARG A 182 -6.46 4.00 5.07
C ARG A 182 -5.77 5.19 5.72
N ALA A 183 -5.16 5.01 6.90
CA ALA A 183 -4.39 6.07 7.55
C ALA A 183 -3.11 6.41 6.77
N LEU A 184 -2.44 5.41 6.17
CA LEU A 184 -1.29 5.60 5.29
C LEU A 184 -1.69 6.39 4.02
N VAL A 185 -2.84 6.07 3.41
CA VAL A 185 -3.40 6.81 2.26
C VAL A 185 -3.64 8.29 2.60
N GLN A 186 -4.24 8.56 3.76
CA GLN A 186 -4.53 9.93 4.18
C GLN A 186 -3.27 10.77 4.46
N ALA A 187 -2.15 10.14 4.74
CA ALA A 187 -0.89 10.81 5.00
C ALA A 187 -0.15 11.26 3.72
N ALA A 188 -0.53 10.75 2.53
CA ALA A 188 0.19 10.95 1.29
C ALA A 188 -0.55 11.88 0.31
N ALA A 189 0.22 12.62 -0.49
CA ALA A 189 -0.33 13.42 -1.59
C ALA A 189 -0.66 12.56 -2.82
N GLU A 190 0.12 11.51 -3.08
CA GLU A 190 -0.08 10.55 -4.17
C GLU A 190 -0.13 9.13 -3.62
N VAL A 191 -1.04 8.31 -4.16
CA VAL A 191 -1.15 6.89 -3.81
C VAL A 191 -0.77 6.02 -4.98
N VAL A 192 0.29 5.23 -4.78
CA VAL A 192 0.82 4.28 -5.77
C VAL A 192 0.50 2.87 -5.29
N VAL A 193 -0.36 2.17 -6.02
CA VAL A 193 -0.70 0.78 -5.76
C VAL A 193 0.24 -0.14 -6.51
N LEU A 194 0.81 -1.13 -5.83
CA LEU A 194 1.66 -2.17 -6.39
C LEU A 194 0.89 -3.50 -6.38
N ALA A 195 0.47 -3.97 -7.55
CA ALA A 195 -0.32 -5.18 -7.66
C ALA A 195 0.11 -6.00 -8.86
N ASP A 196 0.44 -7.27 -8.65
CA ASP A 196 0.64 -8.23 -9.75
C ASP A 196 -0.72 -8.63 -10.38
N HIS A 197 -0.69 -9.10 -11.64
CA HIS A 197 -1.90 -9.46 -12.40
C HIS A 197 -2.86 -10.39 -11.63
N THR A 198 -2.36 -11.22 -10.70
CA THR A 198 -3.20 -12.15 -9.92
C THR A 198 -4.15 -11.43 -8.96
N LYS A 199 -3.91 -10.13 -8.69
CA LYS A 199 -4.75 -9.29 -7.82
C LYS A 199 -5.84 -8.57 -8.58
N LEU A 200 -5.66 -8.37 -9.89
CA LEU A 200 -6.61 -7.68 -10.74
C LEU A 200 -7.94 -8.45 -10.84
N GLY A 201 -9.04 -7.75 -10.65
CA GLY A 201 -10.38 -8.31 -10.59
C GLY A 201 -10.64 -9.19 -9.34
N THR A 202 -9.73 -9.27 -8.37
CA THR A 202 -9.98 -9.92 -7.08
C THR A 202 -10.51 -8.90 -6.09
N ASP A 203 -11.61 -9.23 -5.41
CA ASP A 203 -12.17 -8.41 -4.33
C ASP A 203 -12.12 -9.17 -3.00
N THR A 204 -11.89 -8.43 -1.92
CA THR A 204 -11.84 -8.95 -0.56
C THR A 204 -12.70 -8.10 0.38
N MET A 205 -12.80 -8.49 1.64
CA MET A 205 -13.83 -8.00 2.56
C MET A 205 -13.76 -6.48 2.82
N PHE A 206 -12.55 -5.93 3.00
CA PHE A 206 -12.36 -4.54 3.43
C PHE A 206 -11.63 -3.74 2.36
N GLN A 207 -12.28 -2.69 1.86
CA GLN A 207 -11.66 -1.71 0.99
C GLN A 207 -10.59 -0.92 1.77
N THR A 208 -9.42 -0.75 1.16
CA THR A 208 -8.29 0.00 1.74
C THR A 208 -8.03 1.30 1.00
N VAL A 209 -7.98 1.26 -0.33
CA VAL A 209 -7.80 2.42 -1.19
C VAL A 209 -8.94 2.46 -2.20
N PRO A 210 -9.90 3.39 -2.08
CA PRO A 210 -10.90 3.65 -3.12
C PRO A 210 -10.24 3.98 -4.46
N THR A 211 -10.87 3.64 -5.57
CA THR A 211 -10.30 3.80 -6.92
C THR A 211 -9.95 5.25 -7.24
N ASP A 212 -10.80 6.19 -6.83
CA ASP A 212 -10.61 7.64 -7.00
C ASP A 212 -9.41 8.22 -6.24
N LEU A 213 -8.89 7.49 -5.25
CA LEU A 213 -7.67 7.87 -4.52
C LEU A 213 -6.41 7.23 -5.10
N ILE A 214 -6.53 6.29 -6.05
CA ILE A 214 -5.36 5.66 -6.69
C ILE A 214 -4.82 6.61 -7.76
N THR A 215 -3.68 7.23 -7.50
CA THR A 215 -3.00 8.07 -8.49
C THR A 215 -2.35 7.22 -9.57
N ARG A 216 -1.70 6.12 -9.17
CA ARG A 216 -0.98 5.23 -10.08
C ARG A 216 -1.09 3.77 -9.65
N LEU A 217 -1.22 2.89 -10.63
CA LEU A 217 -1.02 1.46 -10.50
C LEU A 217 0.27 1.05 -11.20
N VAL A 218 1.16 0.36 -10.46
CA VAL A 218 2.31 -0.33 -11.04
C VAL A 218 2.02 -1.83 -11.01
N THR A 219 2.01 -2.45 -12.18
CA THR A 219 1.63 -3.85 -12.38
C THR A 219 2.58 -4.52 -13.38
N ASP A 220 2.49 -5.84 -13.52
CA ASP A 220 3.10 -6.59 -14.61
C ASP A 220 2.13 -6.73 -15.79
N GLU A 221 2.64 -7.19 -16.92
CA GLU A 221 1.80 -7.49 -18.09
C GLU A 221 0.98 -8.75 -17.82
N PRO A 222 -0.37 -8.67 -17.83
CA PRO A 222 -1.20 -9.85 -17.66
C PRO A 222 -0.94 -10.89 -18.75
N PRO A 223 -0.96 -12.19 -18.43
CA PRO A 223 -0.89 -13.22 -19.43
C PRO A 223 -1.98 -13.05 -20.52
N ALA A 224 -1.67 -13.29 -21.79
CA ALA A 224 -2.57 -13.08 -22.92
C ALA A 224 -3.95 -13.81 -22.83
N HIS A 225 -4.06 -14.78 -21.92
CA HIS A 225 -5.31 -15.52 -21.65
C HIS A 225 -6.06 -15.02 -20.40
N ASP A 226 -5.58 -13.97 -19.74
CA ASP A 226 -6.23 -13.37 -18.56
C ASP A 226 -7.07 -12.17 -18.97
N ASP A 227 -8.16 -12.44 -19.69
CA ASP A 227 -9.11 -11.41 -20.13
C ASP A 227 -9.68 -10.58 -18.96
N ARG A 228 -9.74 -11.16 -17.76
CA ARG A 228 -10.22 -10.49 -16.57
C ARG A 228 -9.25 -9.39 -16.11
N ALA A 229 -7.97 -9.73 -16.00
CA ALA A 229 -6.97 -8.74 -15.61
C ALA A 229 -6.85 -7.61 -16.65
N ALA A 230 -6.91 -7.94 -17.94
CA ALA A 230 -6.91 -6.95 -19.02
C ALA A 230 -8.13 -6.01 -18.95
N THR A 231 -9.32 -6.55 -18.68
CA THR A 231 -10.56 -5.77 -18.52
C THR A 231 -10.47 -4.83 -17.32
N GLU A 232 -9.96 -5.31 -16.19
CA GLU A 232 -9.79 -4.48 -14.99
C GLU A 232 -8.77 -3.36 -15.18
N LEU A 233 -7.66 -3.63 -15.88
CA LEU A 233 -6.67 -2.59 -16.21
C LEU A 233 -7.28 -1.49 -17.08
N GLN A 234 -8.04 -1.85 -18.10
CA GLN A 234 -8.73 -0.88 -18.94
C GLN A 234 -9.73 -0.06 -18.12
N ALA A 235 -10.55 -0.71 -17.29
CA ALA A 235 -11.54 -0.02 -16.47
C ALA A 235 -10.90 0.93 -15.41
N LEU A 236 -9.73 0.57 -14.85
CA LEU A 236 -8.95 1.45 -13.98
C LEU A 236 -8.41 2.67 -14.75
N ALA A 237 -7.88 2.45 -15.95
CA ALA A 237 -7.39 3.52 -16.80
C ALA A 237 -8.51 4.50 -17.21
N ASP A 238 -9.69 3.98 -17.56
CA ASP A 238 -10.88 4.78 -17.91
C ASP A 238 -11.36 5.65 -16.73
N GLN A 239 -11.06 5.27 -15.50
CA GLN A 239 -11.33 6.06 -14.28
C GLN A 239 -10.19 7.04 -13.93
N GLY A 240 -9.17 7.16 -14.77
CA GLY A 240 -8.08 8.12 -14.61
C GLY A 240 -6.88 7.61 -13.81
N VAL A 241 -6.84 6.33 -13.43
CA VAL A 241 -5.66 5.74 -12.80
C VAL A 241 -4.52 5.65 -13.81
N GLN A 242 -3.36 6.20 -13.49
CA GLN A 242 -2.18 6.07 -14.33
C GLN A 242 -1.63 4.63 -14.25
N ILE A 243 -1.64 3.91 -15.37
CA ILE A 243 -1.14 2.54 -15.41
C ILE A 243 0.33 2.52 -15.85
N ALA A 244 1.20 1.93 -15.04
CA ALA A 244 2.59 1.66 -15.37
C ALA A 244 2.82 0.14 -15.37
N VAL A 245 3.13 -0.42 -16.54
CA VAL A 245 3.35 -1.85 -16.73
C VAL A 245 4.84 -2.15 -16.72
N ALA A 246 5.26 -3.03 -15.82
CA ALA A 246 6.63 -3.53 -15.75
C ALA A 246 6.87 -4.54 -16.87
N GLY A 247 7.95 -4.35 -17.63
CA GLY A 247 8.35 -5.27 -18.69
C GLY A 247 8.69 -6.66 -18.15
N ALA A 248 8.58 -7.67 -18.99
CA ALA A 248 8.96 -9.04 -18.66
C ALA A 248 10.41 -9.11 -18.13
N PRO A 249 10.70 -9.87 -17.07
CA PRO A 249 12.05 -10.04 -16.56
C PRO A 249 12.95 -10.66 -17.64
N GLY A 250 13.94 -9.89 -18.14
CA GLY A 250 14.90 -10.34 -19.14
C GLY A 250 14.84 -9.66 -20.51
N GLY A 251 13.91 -8.75 -20.75
CA GLY A 251 13.89 -7.89 -21.94
C GLY A 251 14.85 -6.70 -21.73
N SER A 252 15.96 -6.68 -22.50
CA SER A 252 16.83 -5.50 -22.60
C SER A 252 16.02 -4.27 -22.97
N ALA A 253 16.17 -3.18 -22.24
CA ALA A 253 15.54 -1.90 -22.51
C ALA A 253 15.78 -1.47 -23.95
N GLY A 254 14.76 -1.64 -24.80
CA GLY A 254 14.67 -1.00 -26.10
C GLY A 254 14.44 0.49 -25.87
N ALA A 255 15.47 1.28 -26.14
CA ALA A 255 15.37 2.72 -26.17
C ALA A 255 14.36 3.15 -27.23
N GLY A 256 13.25 3.74 -26.84
CA GLY A 256 12.26 4.30 -27.77
C GLY A 256 10.97 4.69 -27.04
N GLY A 257 10.97 5.72 -26.25
CA GLY A 257 9.77 6.35 -25.73
C GLY A 257 10.17 7.66 -25.07
N GLU A 258 9.79 8.77 -25.72
CA GLU A 258 10.05 10.12 -25.24
C GLU A 258 9.54 10.26 -23.80
N GLY A 259 10.46 10.51 -22.87
CA GLY A 259 10.13 10.86 -21.50
C GLY A 259 9.36 12.19 -21.45
N PRO A 260 8.47 12.37 -20.47
CA PRO A 260 7.80 13.64 -20.27
C PRO A 260 8.86 14.74 -20.07
N PRO A 261 8.62 15.97 -20.58
CA PRO A 261 9.60 17.04 -20.53
C PRO A 261 9.95 17.36 -19.07
N THR A 262 11.24 17.29 -18.79
CA THR A 262 11.79 17.65 -17.48
C THR A 262 11.42 19.10 -17.16
N ALA A 263 10.87 19.33 -15.96
CA ALA A 263 10.45 20.63 -15.41
C ALA A 263 11.60 21.66 -15.23
N ARG A 264 12.65 21.57 -16.04
CA ARG A 264 13.86 22.44 -15.98
C ARG A 264 13.84 23.63 -16.92
N GLN A 265 12.79 23.81 -17.75
CA GLN A 265 12.74 24.91 -18.74
C GLN A 265 11.75 26.04 -18.44
N GLN A 266 11.09 26.10 -17.28
CA GLN A 266 10.18 27.21 -16.93
C GLN A 266 10.64 28.03 -15.71
N ARG A 267 11.92 28.07 -15.38
CA ARG A 267 12.49 29.06 -14.46
C ARG A 267 13.35 30.07 -15.22
N ARG A 268 12.71 30.93 -16.02
CA ARG A 268 13.26 32.23 -16.39
C ARG A 268 12.22 33.28 -16.07
N ASP A 269 12.70 34.32 -15.37
CA ASP A 269 12.07 35.63 -15.18
C ASP A 269 10.97 35.73 -14.08
N VAL A 270 11.39 35.61 -12.81
CA VAL A 270 10.75 36.33 -11.70
C VAL A 270 11.82 37.22 -11.06
N PRO A 271 11.65 38.56 -11.01
CA PRO A 271 12.62 39.46 -10.41
C PRO A 271 12.65 39.27 -8.86
N VAL A 272 13.84 39.12 -8.30
CA VAL A 272 14.08 39.09 -6.87
C VAL A 272 13.84 40.51 -6.30
N PRO A 273 12.94 40.71 -5.30
CA PRO A 273 12.84 41.99 -4.60
C PRO A 273 14.05 42.14 -3.66
N GLY A 274 14.77 43.24 -3.80
CA GLY A 274 15.89 43.62 -2.99
C GLY A 274 15.52 43.90 -1.50
N PRO A 275 16.51 43.97 -0.60
CA PRO A 275 16.29 44.03 0.85
C PRO A 275 15.69 45.37 1.25
N ARG A 276 14.54 45.34 1.93
CA ARG A 276 13.92 46.49 2.56
C ARG A 276 14.71 46.87 3.83
N ARG A 277 15.08 48.11 3.87
CA ARG A 277 15.74 48.79 5.00
C ARG A 277 14.89 48.75 6.27
N GLN A 278 15.55 48.49 7.40
CA GLN A 278 15.03 48.56 8.74
C GLN A 278 14.72 50.02 9.11
N GLY A 279 13.53 50.27 9.63
CA GLY A 279 13.15 51.45 10.35
C GLY A 279 12.80 51.13 11.81
N PRO A 280 12.95 52.03 12.77
CA PRO A 280 13.16 51.69 14.18
C PRO A 280 11.90 51.54 15.02
N GLY A 281 11.96 50.60 15.93
CA GLY A 281 11.43 50.56 17.28
C GLY A 281 9.94 50.82 17.55
N LEU A 282 9.33 49.84 18.26
CA LEU A 282 8.39 50.16 19.36
C LEU A 282 8.13 48.88 20.23
N ARG A 283 8.68 48.92 21.44
CA ARG A 283 8.16 48.52 22.76
C ARG A 283 7.21 47.30 22.87
N SER A 284 7.72 46.31 23.56
CA SER A 284 7.19 45.50 24.68
C SER A 284 5.67 45.66 24.99
N ALA A 285 4.96 44.55 24.99
CA ALA A 285 3.85 44.31 25.91
C ALA A 285 3.84 42.82 26.31
N ALA A 286 4.13 42.60 27.58
CA ALA A 286 4.00 41.31 28.26
C ALA A 286 2.52 41.05 28.55
N VAL A 287 1.94 39.97 28.01
CA VAL A 287 0.70 39.37 28.53
C VAL A 287 0.75 37.87 28.25
N GLY A 288 0.65 37.03 29.28
CA GLY A 288 0.40 35.61 29.07
C GLY A 288 0.95 34.62 30.11
N LEU A 289 0.99 34.98 31.41
CA LEU A 289 1.37 34.01 32.48
C LEU A 289 0.16 33.46 33.27
N GLY A 290 -1.04 33.45 32.69
CA GLY A 290 -2.26 33.00 33.37
C GLY A 290 -2.83 31.62 32.93
N ALA A 291 -2.45 31.10 31.78
CA ALA A 291 -3.10 29.90 31.22
C ALA A 291 -2.47 28.56 31.68
N GLU A 292 -1.20 28.56 32.05
CA GLU A 292 -0.52 27.30 32.48
C GLU A 292 -0.83 26.93 33.94
N GLN A 293 -1.18 27.84 34.80
CA GLN A 293 -1.53 27.54 36.20
C GLN A 293 -2.93 26.96 36.35
N ALA A 294 -3.88 27.29 35.49
CA ALA A 294 -5.24 26.71 35.51
C ALA A 294 -5.25 25.23 35.03
N ALA A 295 -4.46 24.87 34.06
CA ALA A 295 -4.37 23.47 33.54
C ALA A 295 -3.64 22.54 34.54
N GLY A 296 -2.77 23.07 35.40
CA GLY A 296 -2.09 22.28 36.45
C GLY A 296 -3.02 21.89 37.59
N ALA A 297 -3.92 22.77 37.98
CA ALA A 297 -4.88 22.56 39.08
C ALA A 297 -5.94 21.48 38.71
N GLU A 298 -6.48 21.51 37.51
CA GLU A 298 -7.45 20.50 37.04
C GLU A 298 -6.88 19.07 36.92
N ARG A 299 -5.59 18.94 36.55
CA ARG A 299 -4.89 17.66 36.53
C ARG A 299 -4.67 17.07 37.93
N ALA A 300 -4.36 17.90 38.90
CA ALA A 300 -4.18 17.47 40.28
C ALA A 300 -5.50 17.00 40.93
N GLU A 301 -6.61 17.67 40.66
CA GLU A 301 -7.93 17.32 41.20
C GLU A 301 -8.47 16.03 40.59
N ARG A 302 -8.20 15.78 39.31
CA ARG A 302 -8.56 14.52 38.61
C ARG A 302 -7.76 13.32 39.13
N ALA A 303 -6.47 13.53 39.45
CA ALA A 303 -5.62 12.48 40.03
C ALA A 303 -6.05 12.11 41.45
N ALA A 304 -6.49 13.07 42.27
CA ALA A 304 -7.00 12.83 43.61
C ALA A 304 -8.32 12.02 43.59
N ARG A 305 -9.25 12.30 42.68
CA ARG A 305 -10.50 11.53 42.54
C ARG A 305 -10.27 10.06 42.09
N VAL A 306 -9.28 9.78 41.26
CA VAL A 306 -8.95 8.41 40.84
C VAL A 306 -8.30 7.62 41.99
N ALA A 307 -7.54 8.27 42.87
CA ALA A 307 -6.93 7.63 44.05
C ALA A 307 -7.97 7.24 45.11
N ASP A 308 -9.04 8.03 45.27
CA ASP A 308 -10.11 7.74 46.23
C ASP A 308 -11.05 6.60 45.80
N LEU A 309 -11.26 6.43 44.47
CA LEU A 309 -12.03 5.34 43.90
C LEU A 309 -11.31 3.95 43.97
N ARG A 310 -10.01 3.92 44.28
CA ARG A 310 -9.24 2.68 44.48
C ARG A 310 -9.16 2.23 45.92
N ARG A 311 -9.68 3.02 46.86
CA ARG A 311 -9.70 2.68 48.33
C ARG A 311 -11.07 2.30 48.87
N ARG A 312 -12.08 2.26 48.01
CA ARG A 312 -13.40 1.66 48.27
C ARG A 312 -13.57 0.41 47.44
#